data_104d8d934d7e9f0189edea67cb49e5a9
#
_entry.id   104d8d934d7e9f0189edea67cb49e5a9
#
_cell.length_a   1.000
_cell.length_b   1.000
_cell.length_c   1.000
_cell.angle_alpha   90.00
_cell.angle_beta   90.00
_cell.angle_gamma   90.00
#
_symmetry.space_group_name_H-M   'P 1'
#
loop_
_entity.id
_entity.type
_entity.pdbx_description
1 polymer ?
#
loop_
_entity_poly.entity_id
_entity_poly.type
_entity_poly.pdbx_seq_one_letter_code
_entity_poly.pdbx_strand_id
1 'polypeptide(L)'
;MELLQLKYFCDAAQSENFSRTAKKFGVPTSNISQSVKRLEKELNIELFTHHSNKIVLNDAGKKFYINAQKALNSLNDGVSAINNSDDKFEGEIKISACTNRRIVTQAIKEFKKKYPSVSFIIRHTRISSEDFDIIIDAANFGEEYITTPLITEEIVLAVNKNNPLAKSPITSEDLKNQRFISMPKGTSMYDYTLKCWYDFTPNITIFSDDPYYIREYVDLGLGVAFFPALSWKNQFSENVVIKKAGNIRRVTYVACKSDKYISKISRLFIEELINTAKKY
;
A
#
# COMPACT_ATOMS: atom_id res chain seq x y z
N MET A 1 35.15 -2.92 3.51
CA MET A 1 33.70 -2.74 3.80
C MET A 1 33.18 -3.98 4.51
N GLU A 2 32.74 -3.82 5.75
CA GLU A 2 32.27 -4.92 6.64
C GLU A 2 30.76 -4.91 6.75
N LEU A 3 30.15 -6.08 6.97
CA LEU A 3 28.70 -6.22 7.11
C LEU A 3 28.13 -5.37 8.25
N LEU A 4 28.87 -5.26 9.36
CA LEU A 4 28.46 -4.47 10.51
C LEU A 4 28.47 -2.97 10.20
N GLN A 5 29.45 -2.50 9.41
CA GLN A 5 29.47 -1.10 8.92
C GLN A 5 28.24 -0.78 8.08
N LEU A 6 27.84 -1.70 7.19
CA LEU A 6 26.61 -1.53 6.38
C LEU A 6 25.35 -1.48 7.26
N LYS A 7 25.27 -2.34 8.29
CA LYS A 7 24.15 -2.31 9.25
C LYS A 7 24.07 -0.99 10.00
N TYR A 8 25.18 -0.49 10.52
CA TYR A 8 25.25 0.81 11.20
C TYR A 8 24.87 1.96 10.27
N PHE A 9 25.45 1.96 9.07
CA PHE A 9 25.13 2.97 8.06
C PHE A 9 23.63 2.97 7.71
N CYS A 10 23.04 1.81 7.41
CA CYS A 10 21.62 1.72 7.02
C CYS A 10 20.68 2.18 8.15
N ASP A 11 20.95 1.84 9.40
CA ASP A 11 20.13 2.30 10.53
C ASP A 11 20.30 3.80 10.78
N ALA A 12 21.54 4.31 10.69
CA ALA A 12 21.82 5.72 10.79
C ALA A 12 21.20 6.54 9.66
N ALA A 13 21.18 6.00 8.43
CA ALA A 13 20.52 6.59 7.27
C ALA A 13 19.01 6.73 7.46
N GLN A 14 18.37 5.71 8.03
CA GLN A 14 16.94 5.70 8.27
C GLN A 14 16.51 6.64 9.42
N SER A 15 17.34 6.74 10.46
CA SER A 15 17.02 7.55 11.65
C SER A 15 17.55 8.95 11.60
N GLU A 16 18.51 9.25 10.69
CA GLU A 16 19.34 10.47 10.63
C GLU A 16 19.92 10.87 11.99
N ASN A 17 20.26 9.85 12.81
CA ASN A 17 20.67 10.04 14.19
C ASN A 17 21.62 8.94 14.69
N PHE A 18 22.91 9.24 14.82
CA PHE A 18 23.92 8.29 15.31
C PHE A 18 23.66 7.81 16.75
N SER A 19 23.15 8.69 17.62
CA SER A 19 22.87 8.31 19.02
C SER A 19 21.72 7.31 19.13
N ARG A 20 20.69 7.45 18.29
CA ARG A 20 19.57 6.50 18.21
C ARG A 20 20.05 5.15 17.69
N THR A 21 20.86 5.14 16.66
CA THR A 21 21.49 3.93 16.13
C THR A 21 22.36 3.25 17.17
N ALA A 22 23.21 4.02 17.87
CA ALA A 22 24.07 3.51 18.95
C ALA A 22 23.27 2.82 20.06
N LYS A 23 22.16 3.44 20.49
CA LYS A 23 21.26 2.86 21.49
C LYS A 23 20.65 1.55 21.02
N LYS A 24 20.24 1.47 19.74
CA LYS A 24 19.66 0.26 19.14
C LYS A 24 20.66 -0.90 19.09
N PHE A 25 21.91 -0.61 18.76
CA PHE A 25 22.96 -1.64 18.68
C PHE A 25 23.72 -1.88 19.99
N GLY A 26 23.40 -1.17 21.07
CA GLY A 26 24.06 -1.34 22.37
C GLY A 26 25.52 -0.92 22.38
N VAL A 27 25.93 0.06 21.57
CA VAL A 27 27.32 0.53 21.43
C VAL A 27 27.43 2.03 21.68
N PRO A 28 28.64 2.53 22.02
CA PRO A 28 28.87 3.99 22.11
C PRO A 28 28.59 4.71 20.76
N THR A 29 28.10 5.93 20.83
CA THR A 29 27.83 6.76 19.64
C THR A 29 29.09 7.00 18.79
N SER A 30 30.25 7.08 19.43
CA SER A 30 31.56 7.19 18.77
C SER A 30 31.84 6.01 17.84
N ASN A 31 31.44 4.81 18.22
CA ASN A 31 31.64 3.60 17.39
C ASN A 31 30.83 3.68 16.10
N ILE A 32 29.57 4.17 16.16
CA ILE A 32 28.75 4.36 14.98
C ILE A 32 29.37 5.40 14.06
N SER A 33 29.70 6.60 14.58
CA SER A 33 30.28 7.66 13.78
C SER A 33 31.64 7.28 13.17
N GLN A 34 32.50 6.58 13.90
CA GLN A 34 33.77 6.10 13.35
C GLN A 34 33.56 5.01 12.28
N SER A 35 32.60 4.12 12.48
CA SER A 35 32.28 3.08 11.51
C SER A 35 31.78 3.68 10.19
N VAL A 36 30.87 4.67 10.28
CA VAL A 36 30.40 5.40 9.10
C VAL A 36 31.54 6.16 8.41
N LYS A 37 32.38 6.90 9.17
CA LYS A 37 33.56 7.59 8.60
C LYS A 37 34.55 6.64 7.91
N ARG A 38 34.77 5.43 8.44
CA ARG A 38 35.59 4.42 7.77
C ARG A 38 34.98 3.97 6.45
N LEU A 39 33.66 3.79 6.42
CA LEU A 39 32.93 3.43 5.21
C LEU A 39 33.03 4.57 4.16
N GLU A 40 32.81 5.81 4.54
CA GLU A 40 32.96 6.98 3.66
C GLU A 40 34.38 7.12 3.12
N LYS A 41 35.40 6.89 3.96
CA LYS A 41 36.81 6.88 3.54
C LYS A 41 37.10 5.79 2.53
N GLU A 42 36.57 4.59 2.74
CA GLU A 42 36.75 3.44 1.84
C GLU A 42 36.07 3.68 0.48
N LEU A 43 34.90 4.32 0.48
CA LEU A 43 34.18 4.70 -0.72
C LEU A 43 34.71 5.98 -1.38
N ASN A 44 35.59 6.70 -0.70
CA ASN A 44 36.10 8.02 -1.09
C ASN A 44 34.99 9.03 -1.40
N ILE A 45 33.90 8.98 -0.62
CA ILE A 45 32.75 9.88 -0.75
C ILE A 45 32.04 10.02 0.60
N GLU A 46 31.58 11.24 0.91
CA GLU A 46 30.71 11.46 2.06
C GLU A 46 29.29 10.98 1.76
N LEU A 47 28.65 10.34 2.72
CA LEU A 47 27.28 9.81 2.63
C LEU A 47 26.31 10.65 3.45
N PHE A 48 26.80 11.39 4.43
CA PHE A 48 26.01 12.30 5.26
C PHE A 48 26.52 13.74 5.14
N THR A 49 25.58 14.68 5.23
CA THR A 49 25.87 16.11 5.47
C THR A 49 25.65 16.39 6.95
N HIS A 50 26.61 17.10 7.56
CA HIS A 50 26.54 17.47 8.98
C HIS A 50 25.98 18.88 9.11
N HIS A 51 24.88 19.04 9.86
CA HIS A 51 24.30 20.34 10.23
C HIS A 51 24.26 20.46 11.75
N SER A 52 25.15 21.30 12.32
CA SER A 52 25.23 21.58 13.77
C SER A 52 25.07 20.35 14.66
N ASN A 53 23.83 19.92 14.97
CA ASN A 53 23.51 18.77 15.81
C ASN A 53 22.76 17.64 15.06
N LYS A 54 22.67 17.68 13.73
CA LYS A 54 21.97 16.67 12.94
C LYS A 54 22.84 16.18 11.81
N ILE A 55 22.67 14.91 11.48
CA ILE A 55 23.17 14.32 10.24
C ILE A 55 21.98 14.17 9.27
N VAL A 56 22.20 14.44 8.01
CA VAL A 56 21.22 14.27 6.94
C VAL A 56 21.86 13.46 5.82
N LEU A 57 21.15 12.47 5.31
CA LEU A 57 21.63 11.65 4.21
C LEU A 57 21.72 12.47 2.93
N ASN A 58 22.93 12.60 2.35
CA ASN A 58 23.13 13.31 1.08
C ASN A 58 22.70 12.43 -0.12
N ASP A 59 22.78 12.95 -1.34
CA ASP A 59 22.34 12.22 -2.54
C ASP A 59 23.19 10.98 -2.84
N ALA A 60 24.49 11.01 -2.55
CA ALA A 60 25.34 9.83 -2.63
C ALA A 60 24.94 8.79 -1.58
N GLY A 61 24.68 9.25 -0.35
CA GLY A 61 24.19 8.42 0.75
C GLY A 61 22.85 7.77 0.42
N LYS A 62 21.90 8.49 -0.19
CA LYS A 62 20.62 7.93 -0.62
C LYS A 62 20.80 6.81 -1.65
N LYS A 63 21.63 7.01 -2.66
CA LYS A 63 21.94 6.01 -3.67
C LYS A 63 22.62 4.78 -3.06
N PHE A 64 23.58 5.01 -2.17
CA PHE A 64 24.29 3.93 -1.50
C PHE A 64 23.39 3.15 -0.52
N TYR A 65 22.51 3.85 0.22
CA TYR A 65 21.54 3.25 1.15
C TYR A 65 20.66 2.20 0.47
N ILE A 66 20.09 2.52 -0.69
CA ILE A 66 19.24 1.60 -1.46
C ILE A 66 20.00 0.29 -1.76
N ASN A 67 21.26 0.38 -2.21
CA ASN A 67 22.04 -0.78 -2.57
C ASN A 67 22.56 -1.56 -1.35
N ALA A 68 22.98 -0.86 -0.30
CA ALA A 68 23.41 -1.47 0.96
C ALA A 68 22.25 -2.26 1.60
N GLN A 69 21.03 -1.69 1.59
CA GLN A 69 19.84 -2.36 2.09
C GLN A 69 19.48 -3.60 1.28
N LYS A 70 19.58 -3.54 -0.07
CA LYS A 70 19.40 -4.71 -0.95
C LYS A 70 20.38 -5.83 -0.61
N ALA A 71 21.66 -5.48 -0.42
CA ALA A 71 22.71 -6.44 -0.08
C ALA A 71 22.46 -7.11 1.29
N LEU A 72 22.12 -6.32 2.32
CA LEU A 72 21.80 -6.85 3.65
C LEU A 72 20.60 -7.79 3.62
N ASN A 73 19.56 -7.42 2.90
CA ASN A 73 18.34 -8.22 2.76
C ASN A 73 18.62 -9.52 2.01
N SER A 74 19.42 -9.47 0.93
CA SER A 74 19.82 -10.65 0.16
C SER A 74 20.63 -11.64 1.00
N LEU A 75 21.52 -11.15 1.86
CA LEU A 75 22.26 -11.99 2.81
C LEU A 75 21.34 -12.64 3.85
N ASN A 76 20.37 -11.88 4.38
CA ASN A 76 19.39 -12.43 5.31
C ASN A 76 18.51 -13.51 4.64
N ASP A 77 18.10 -13.31 3.37
CA ASP A 77 17.40 -14.34 2.60
C ASP A 77 18.25 -15.60 2.41
N GLY A 78 19.55 -15.43 2.14
CA GLY A 78 20.49 -16.55 2.02
C GLY A 78 20.61 -17.36 3.32
N VAL A 79 20.75 -16.67 4.46
CA VAL A 79 20.77 -17.32 5.78
C VAL A 79 19.46 -18.05 6.06
N SER A 80 18.32 -17.44 5.74
CA SER A 80 17.00 -18.07 5.90
C SER A 80 16.82 -19.30 4.99
N ALA A 81 17.43 -19.30 3.81
CA ALA A 81 17.35 -20.42 2.88
C ALA A 81 18.16 -21.65 3.36
N ILE A 82 19.27 -21.42 4.08
CA ILE A 82 20.12 -22.50 4.61
C ILE A 82 19.51 -23.14 5.85
N ASN A 83 18.86 -22.34 6.69
CA ASN A 83 18.27 -22.78 7.94
C ASN A 83 17.02 -23.68 7.80
N ASN A 84 16.65 -24.03 6.58
CA ASN A 84 15.70 -25.06 6.10
C ASN A 84 14.61 -25.53 7.09
N SER A 85 14.13 -24.67 7.95
CA SER A 85 12.88 -24.91 8.65
C SER A 85 11.83 -23.96 8.04
N ASP A 86 10.96 -24.50 7.20
CA ASP A 86 9.85 -23.79 6.55
C ASP A 86 8.97 -22.99 7.55
N ASP A 87 9.11 -23.28 8.84
CA ASP A 87 8.32 -22.71 9.92
C ASP A 87 8.93 -21.47 10.59
N LYS A 88 10.13 -21.01 10.21
CA LYS A 88 10.85 -19.92 10.92
C LYS A 88 11.12 -18.66 10.07
N PHE A 89 10.25 -18.34 9.13
CA PHE A 89 10.32 -17.01 8.55
C PHE A 89 9.88 -15.98 9.60
N GLU A 90 10.82 -15.12 9.99
CA GLU A 90 10.60 -13.97 10.84
C GLU A 90 10.77 -12.69 10.02
N GLY A 91 10.02 -11.66 10.33
CA GLY A 91 10.16 -10.39 9.67
C GLY A 91 8.86 -9.59 9.69
N GLU A 92 8.92 -8.42 9.10
CA GLU A 92 7.81 -7.48 9.00
C GLU A 92 7.53 -7.18 7.53
N ILE A 93 6.26 -7.21 7.14
CA ILE A 93 5.80 -6.80 5.81
C ILE A 93 4.96 -5.54 5.96
N LYS A 94 5.37 -4.46 5.28
CA LYS A 94 4.68 -3.18 5.27
C LYS A 94 3.81 -3.06 4.03
N ILE A 95 2.49 -2.93 4.24
CA ILE A 95 1.50 -2.93 3.18
C ILE A 95 0.72 -1.63 3.19
N SER A 96 0.65 -0.96 2.05
CA SER A 96 -0.35 0.08 1.77
C SER A 96 -1.53 -0.57 1.06
N ALA A 97 -2.64 -0.82 1.78
CA ALA A 97 -3.85 -1.44 1.24
C ALA A 97 -4.94 -0.37 1.02
N CYS A 98 -4.86 0.37 -0.08
CA CYS A 98 -5.83 1.42 -0.41
C CYS A 98 -7.19 0.85 -0.83
N THR A 99 -7.23 -0.41 -1.27
CA THR A 99 -8.44 -1.10 -1.73
C THR A 99 -8.38 -2.60 -1.42
N ASN A 100 -9.45 -3.34 -1.71
CA ASN A 100 -9.52 -4.82 -1.59
C ASN A 100 -9.13 -5.37 -0.20
N ARG A 101 -9.50 -4.64 0.87
CA ARG A 101 -9.17 -4.98 2.28
C ARG A 101 -9.54 -6.43 2.62
N ARG A 102 -10.63 -6.96 2.04
CA ARG A 102 -11.11 -8.32 2.29
C ARG A 102 -10.15 -9.38 1.74
N ILE A 103 -9.62 -9.19 0.53
CA ILE A 103 -8.61 -10.08 -0.07
C ILE A 103 -7.34 -10.04 0.77
N VAL A 104 -6.88 -8.84 1.15
CA VAL A 104 -5.68 -8.67 2.00
C VAL A 104 -5.84 -9.38 3.34
N THR A 105 -6.98 -9.19 4.01
CA THR A 105 -7.25 -9.83 5.31
C THR A 105 -7.27 -11.35 5.20
N GLN A 106 -7.89 -11.90 4.15
CA GLN A 106 -7.94 -13.33 3.93
C GLN A 106 -6.56 -13.90 3.59
N ALA A 107 -5.77 -13.20 2.77
CA ALA A 107 -4.41 -13.59 2.44
C ALA A 107 -3.51 -13.60 3.68
N ILE A 108 -3.60 -12.59 4.55
CA ILE A 108 -2.88 -12.54 5.83
C ILE A 108 -3.28 -13.73 6.71
N LYS A 109 -4.57 -14.04 6.80
CA LYS A 109 -5.06 -15.18 7.57
C LYS A 109 -4.43 -16.49 7.11
N GLU A 110 -4.42 -16.77 5.80
CA GLU A 110 -3.84 -17.99 5.26
C GLU A 110 -2.31 -18.00 5.39
N PHE A 111 -1.68 -16.85 5.19
CA PHE A 111 -0.23 -16.71 5.31
C PHE A 111 0.27 -16.93 6.75
N LYS A 112 -0.46 -16.38 7.75
CA LYS A 112 -0.12 -16.56 9.17
C LYS A 112 -0.24 -18.00 9.65
N LYS A 113 -1.02 -18.86 8.99
CA LYS A 113 -1.03 -20.30 9.27
C LYS A 113 0.27 -20.99 8.91
N LYS A 114 0.93 -20.53 7.83
CA LYS A 114 2.21 -21.06 7.34
C LYS A 114 3.42 -20.40 8.02
N TYR A 115 3.30 -19.09 8.28
CA TYR A 115 4.38 -18.23 8.79
C TYR A 115 3.90 -17.41 10.00
N PRO A 116 3.70 -18.03 11.17
CA PRO A 116 3.10 -17.41 12.35
C PRO A 116 3.93 -16.24 12.91
N SER A 117 5.26 -16.29 12.78
CA SER A 117 6.19 -15.26 13.30
C SER A 117 6.29 -14.00 12.44
N VAL A 118 5.69 -13.98 11.22
CA VAL A 118 5.72 -12.80 10.36
C VAL A 118 4.74 -11.74 10.87
N SER A 119 5.21 -10.51 11.05
CA SER A 119 4.38 -9.35 11.42
C SER A 119 3.96 -8.55 10.19
N PHE A 120 2.85 -7.81 10.32
CA PHE A 120 2.33 -6.96 9.26
C PHE A 120 2.06 -5.56 9.78
N ILE A 121 2.50 -4.53 9.03
CA ILE A 121 2.05 -3.15 9.20
C ILE A 121 1.19 -2.79 8.00
N ILE A 122 -0.07 -2.42 8.27
CA ILE A 122 -1.05 -2.11 7.22
C ILE A 122 -1.48 -0.65 7.34
N ARG A 123 -1.44 0.07 6.22
CA ARG A 123 -1.97 1.42 6.08
C ARG A 123 -3.04 1.43 4.98
N HIS A 124 -3.98 2.36 5.08
CA HIS A 124 -5.08 2.50 4.11
C HIS A 124 -4.84 3.59 3.07
N THR A 125 -3.77 4.35 3.24
CA THR A 125 -3.43 5.46 2.37
C THR A 125 -1.98 5.34 1.91
N ARG A 126 -1.69 5.90 0.74
CA ARG A 126 -0.32 6.13 0.29
C ARG A 126 0.21 7.36 1.02
N ILE A 127 1.05 7.14 2.01
CA ILE A 127 1.81 8.22 2.64
C ILE A 127 3.15 8.28 1.93
N SER A 128 3.45 9.39 1.26
CA SER A 128 4.66 9.55 0.44
C SER A 128 5.96 9.41 1.24
N SER A 129 5.91 9.62 2.56
CA SER A 129 7.05 9.48 3.48
C SER A 129 7.24 8.06 4.02
N GLU A 130 6.27 7.15 3.85
CA GLU A 130 6.40 5.77 4.31
C GLU A 130 6.91 4.86 3.19
N ASP A 131 7.84 3.97 3.54
CA ASP A 131 8.43 3.00 2.63
C ASP A 131 7.72 1.65 2.77
N PHE A 132 6.72 1.40 1.91
CA PHE A 132 5.99 0.15 1.85
C PHE A 132 6.72 -0.90 1.02
N ASP A 133 6.59 -2.18 1.41
CA ASP A 133 7.07 -3.32 0.63
C ASP A 133 6.08 -3.63 -0.50
N ILE A 134 4.79 -3.50 -0.21
CA ILE A 134 3.69 -3.85 -1.10
C ILE A 134 2.64 -2.74 -1.07
N ILE A 135 2.19 -2.31 -2.25
CA ILE A 135 1.07 -1.38 -2.40
C ILE A 135 -0.04 -2.10 -3.16
N ILE A 136 -1.28 -2.01 -2.65
CA ILE A 136 -2.46 -2.59 -3.27
C ILE A 136 -3.44 -1.46 -3.58
N ASP A 137 -3.55 -1.11 -4.83
CA ASP A 137 -4.38 0.00 -5.30
C ASP A 137 -4.84 -0.22 -6.75
N ALA A 138 -5.89 0.51 -7.13
CA ALA A 138 -6.39 0.61 -8.51
C ALA A 138 -5.96 1.92 -9.20
N ALA A 139 -4.99 2.62 -8.65
CA ALA A 139 -4.43 3.82 -9.25
C ALA A 139 -3.53 3.49 -10.44
N ASN A 140 -3.27 4.50 -11.26
CA ASN A 140 -2.24 4.42 -12.28
C ASN A 140 -0.87 4.52 -11.61
N PHE A 141 -0.01 3.53 -11.82
CA PHE A 141 1.35 3.47 -11.30
C PHE A 141 2.31 3.96 -12.40
N GLY A 142 3.32 4.75 -12.02
CA GLY A 142 4.41 5.15 -12.90
C GLY A 142 5.44 4.03 -13.13
N GLU A 143 6.43 4.31 -13.97
CA GLU A 143 7.51 3.37 -14.33
C GLU A 143 8.40 2.97 -13.13
N GLU A 144 8.35 3.74 -12.06
CA GLU A 144 9.05 3.44 -10.81
C GLU A 144 8.44 2.27 -10.02
N TYR A 145 7.35 1.67 -10.52
CA TYR A 145 6.72 0.50 -9.90
C TYR A 145 6.68 -0.70 -10.84
N ILE A 146 6.94 -1.87 -10.28
CA ILE A 146 6.61 -3.16 -10.89
C ILE A 146 5.21 -3.52 -10.42
N THR A 147 4.28 -3.70 -11.35
CA THR A 147 2.87 -3.96 -11.06
C THR A 147 2.44 -5.33 -11.54
N THR A 148 1.61 -6.01 -10.74
CA THR A 148 0.96 -7.28 -11.09
C THR A 148 -0.54 -7.10 -10.90
N PRO A 149 -1.39 -7.40 -11.90
CA PRO A 149 -2.84 -7.39 -11.73
C PRO A 149 -3.27 -8.37 -10.64
N LEU A 150 -4.10 -7.89 -9.70
CA LEU A 150 -4.61 -8.70 -8.60
C LEU A 150 -6.04 -9.16 -8.88
N ILE A 151 -6.93 -8.25 -9.23
CA ILE A 151 -8.34 -8.52 -9.49
C ILE A 151 -8.93 -7.47 -10.42
N THR A 152 -9.86 -7.91 -11.27
CA THR A 152 -10.69 -7.02 -12.11
C THR A 152 -12.14 -7.12 -11.67
N GLU A 153 -12.78 -5.99 -11.39
CA GLU A 153 -14.16 -5.95 -10.91
C GLU A 153 -14.97 -4.84 -11.61
N GLU A 154 -16.28 -5.02 -11.68
CA GLU A 154 -17.18 -3.99 -12.22
C GLU A 154 -17.39 -2.86 -11.22
N ILE A 155 -17.56 -1.64 -11.73
CA ILE A 155 -18.07 -0.51 -10.95
C ILE A 155 -19.58 -0.50 -11.08
N VAL A 156 -20.26 -0.47 -9.95
CA VAL A 156 -21.71 -0.50 -9.83
C VAL A 156 -22.19 0.67 -8.96
N LEU A 157 -23.49 0.97 -9.00
CA LEU A 157 -24.09 2.06 -8.25
C LEU A 157 -24.87 1.50 -7.04
N ALA A 158 -24.64 2.08 -5.87
CA ALA A 158 -25.45 1.86 -4.67
C ALA A 158 -26.51 2.96 -4.55
N VAL A 159 -27.74 2.56 -4.35
CA VAL A 159 -28.89 3.45 -4.17
C VAL A 159 -29.74 2.97 -2.99
N ASN A 160 -30.26 3.88 -2.20
CA ASN A 160 -31.25 3.54 -1.17
C ASN A 160 -32.53 2.99 -1.83
N LYS A 161 -33.17 2.00 -1.26
CA LYS A 161 -34.39 1.35 -1.78
C LYS A 161 -35.56 2.31 -2.00
N ASN A 162 -35.58 3.44 -1.28
CA ASN A 162 -36.58 4.49 -1.42
C ASN A 162 -36.28 5.49 -2.55
N ASN A 163 -35.04 5.45 -3.12
CA ASN A 163 -34.70 6.28 -4.26
C ASN A 163 -35.43 5.76 -5.52
N PRO A 164 -35.99 6.62 -6.37
CA PRO A 164 -36.64 6.20 -7.62
C PRO A 164 -35.78 5.31 -8.50
N LEU A 165 -34.46 5.50 -8.53
CA LEU A 165 -33.51 4.69 -9.29
C LEU A 165 -33.49 3.21 -8.85
N ALA A 166 -33.94 2.89 -7.65
CA ALA A 166 -33.96 1.49 -7.19
C ALA A 166 -34.91 0.61 -8.02
N LYS A 167 -35.97 1.17 -8.61
CA LYS A 167 -37.09 0.45 -9.23
C LYS A 167 -36.97 0.26 -10.74
N SER A 168 -36.15 1.04 -11.45
CA SER A 168 -36.05 1.03 -12.91
C SER A 168 -34.61 0.87 -13.38
N PRO A 169 -34.37 0.47 -14.64
CA PRO A 169 -33.05 0.59 -15.27
C PRO A 169 -32.55 2.04 -15.18
N ILE A 170 -31.26 2.22 -15.03
CA ILE A 170 -30.64 3.54 -14.88
C ILE A 170 -30.18 4.04 -16.24
N THR A 171 -30.58 5.27 -16.57
CA THR A 171 -30.06 6.01 -17.72
C THR A 171 -29.09 7.11 -17.26
N SER A 172 -28.32 7.68 -18.19
CA SER A 172 -27.45 8.82 -17.91
C SER A 172 -28.26 10.04 -17.42
N GLU A 173 -29.42 10.28 -17.98
CA GLU A 173 -30.30 11.39 -17.59
C GLU A 173 -30.81 11.26 -16.15
N ASP A 174 -31.13 10.04 -15.70
CA ASP A 174 -31.58 9.78 -14.33
C ASP A 174 -30.50 10.14 -13.31
N LEU A 175 -29.24 10.01 -13.69
CA LEU A 175 -28.10 10.27 -12.83
C LEU A 175 -27.79 11.77 -12.70
N LYS A 176 -28.09 12.60 -13.72
CA LYS A 176 -27.80 14.05 -13.68
C LYS A 176 -28.42 14.77 -12.48
N ASN A 177 -29.59 14.29 -12.05
CA ASN A 177 -30.34 14.90 -10.95
C ASN A 177 -30.03 14.29 -9.58
N GLN A 178 -29.10 13.34 -9.50
CA GLN A 178 -28.76 12.70 -8.22
C GLN A 178 -27.71 13.50 -7.45
N ARG A 179 -27.79 13.39 -6.13
CA ARG A 179 -26.69 13.77 -5.24
C ARG A 179 -25.74 12.60 -5.10
N PHE A 180 -24.45 12.86 -5.25
CA PHE A 180 -23.43 11.82 -5.17
C PHE A 180 -22.64 11.91 -3.88
N ILE A 181 -22.23 10.75 -3.41
CA ILE A 181 -21.28 10.55 -2.33
C ILE A 181 -20.06 9.89 -2.94
N SER A 182 -18.87 10.40 -2.70
CA SER A 182 -17.64 9.93 -3.33
C SER A 182 -16.45 9.89 -2.38
N MET A 183 -15.44 9.15 -2.77
CA MET A 183 -14.10 9.29 -2.20
C MET A 183 -13.51 10.66 -2.59
N PRO A 184 -12.53 11.19 -1.82
CA PRO A 184 -11.87 12.46 -2.14
C PRO A 184 -11.13 12.44 -3.48
N LYS A 185 -10.93 13.62 -4.05
CA LYS A 185 -10.05 13.81 -5.23
C LYS A 185 -8.67 13.25 -4.94
N GLY A 186 -8.04 12.65 -5.97
CA GLY A 186 -6.74 12.00 -5.85
C GLY A 186 -6.79 10.55 -5.36
N THR A 187 -7.98 10.00 -5.11
CA THR A 187 -8.16 8.56 -4.90
C THR A 187 -8.52 7.86 -6.20
N SER A 188 -8.08 6.61 -6.37
CA SER A 188 -8.42 5.82 -7.55
C SER A 188 -9.93 5.69 -7.74
N MET A 189 -10.70 5.58 -6.65
CA MET A 189 -12.15 5.45 -6.74
C MET A 189 -12.83 6.74 -7.23
N TYR A 190 -12.33 7.92 -6.84
CA TYR A 190 -12.81 9.18 -7.39
C TYR A 190 -12.62 9.23 -8.92
N ASP A 191 -11.44 8.84 -9.41
CA ASP A 191 -11.16 8.85 -10.84
C ASP A 191 -12.03 7.85 -11.60
N TYR A 192 -12.32 6.68 -11.03
CA TYR A 192 -13.27 5.73 -11.60
C TYR A 192 -14.71 6.26 -11.55
N THR A 193 -15.11 6.97 -10.50
CA THR A 193 -16.41 7.65 -10.43
C THR A 193 -16.55 8.63 -11.59
N LEU A 194 -15.53 9.44 -11.87
CA LEU A 194 -15.56 10.37 -12.99
C LEU A 194 -15.66 9.68 -14.36
N LYS A 195 -15.03 8.52 -14.53
CA LYS A 195 -15.13 7.72 -15.78
C LYS A 195 -16.53 7.17 -16.03
N CYS A 196 -17.38 7.08 -15.03
CA CYS A 196 -18.79 6.68 -15.19
C CYS A 196 -19.67 7.81 -15.74
N TRP A 197 -19.12 9.02 -15.94
CA TRP A 197 -19.83 10.20 -16.41
C TRP A 197 -19.28 10.67 -17.75
N TYR A 198 -19.92 10.30 -18.82
CA TYR A 198 -19.45 10.67 -20.17
C TYR A 198 -19.93 12.04 -20.63
N ASP A 199 -21.02 12.58 -20.07
CA ASP A 199 -21.76 13.72 -20.62
C ASP A 199 -22.22 14.78 -19.61
N PHE A 200 -21.88 14.63 -18.30
CA PHE A 200 -22.22 15.62 -17.29
C PHE A 200 -21.26 15.59 -16.08
N THR A 201 -21.25 16.69 -15.33
CA THR A 201 -20.49 16.78 -14.07
C THR A 201 -21.37 16.31 -12.90
N PRO A 202 -20.96 15.30 -12.13
CA PRO A 202 -21.76 14.80 -11.01
C PRO A 202 -21.88 15.84 -9.90
N ASN A 203 -23.07 15.97 -9.34
CA ASN A 203 -23.31 16.79 -8.14
C ASN A 203 -22.85 16.01 -6.89
N ILE A 204 -21.55 16.03 -6.59
CA ILE A 204 -20.98 15.36 -5.41
C ILE A 204 -21.15 16.29 -4.21
N THR A 205 -22.00 15.89 -3.26
CA THR A 205 -22.36 16.68 -2.08
C THR A 205 -21.65 16.25 -0.81
N ILE A 206 -21.12 15.01 -0.77
CA ILE A 206 -20.38 14.45 0.37
C ILE A 206 -19.13 13.75 -0.12
N PHE A 207 -18.00 14.06 0.53
CA PHE A 207 -16.74 13.35 0.34
C PHE A 207 -16.34 12.66 1.64
N SER A 208 -15.92 11.40 1.57
CA SER A 208 -15.32 10.67 2.68
C SER A 208 -14.21 9.75 2.19
N ASP A 209 -13.09 9.72 2.90
CA ASP A 209 -11.98 8.79 2.66
C ASP A 209 -12.19 7.42 3.33
N ASP A 210 -13.21 7.32 4.18
CA ASP A 210 -13.61 6.05 4.78
C ASP A 210 -14.83 5.45 4.05
N PRO A 211 -14.69 4.27 3.43
CA PRO A 211 -15.79 3.55 2.80
C PRO A 211 -16.96 3.23 3.73
N TYR A 212 -16.74 3.17 5.05
CA TYR A 212 -17.81 2.95 6.03
C TYR A 212 -18.83 4.09 5.96
N TYR A 213 -18.39 5.35 6.06
CA TYR A 213 -19.27 6.51 6.00
C TYR A 213 -20.00 6.63 4.66
N ILE A 214 -19.35 6.28 3.55
CA ILE A 214 -20.01 6.28 2.23
C ILE A 214 -21.21 5.33 2.23
N ARG A 215 -21.02 4.12 2.78
CA ARG A 215 -22.13 3.14 2.88
C ARG A 215 -23.26 3.62 3.77
N GLU A 216 -22.93 4.16 4.95
CA GLU A 216 -23.93 4.71 5.87
C GLU A 216 -24.75 5.84 5.25
N TYR A 217 -24.11 6.77 4.54
CA TYR A 217 -24.81 7.87 3.89
C TYR A 217 -25.69 7.42 2.74
N VAL A 218 -25.31 6.39 1.99
CA VAL A 218 -26.20 5.76 0.99
C VAL A 218 -27.37 5.07 1.67
N ASP A 219 -27.13 4.36 2.77
CA ASP A 219 -28.18 3.69 3.56
C ASP A 219 -29.20 4.67 4.10
N LEU A 220 -28.76 5.84 4.57
CA LEU A 220 -29.60 6.94 5.01
C LEU A 220 -30.32 7.70 3.88
N GLY A 221 -30.05 7.37 2.61
CA GLY A 221 -30.67 8.02 1.45
C GLY A 221 -30.15 9.43 1.16
N LEU A 222 -28.98 9.81 1.67
CA LEU A 222 -28.39 11.15 1.47
C LEU A 222 -27.83 11.35 0.07
N GLY A 223 -27.62 10.27 -0.67
CA GLY A 223 -27.15 10.28 -2.04
C GLY A 223 -26.92 8.87 -2.58
N VAL A 224 -26.34 8.80 -3.77
CA VAL A 224 -25.94 7.55 -4.44
C VAL A 224 -24.42 7.50 -4.55
N ALA A 225 -23.85 6.29 -4.63
CA ALA A 225 -22.40 6.15 -4.73
C ALA A 225 -22.01 5.06 -5.72
N PHE A 226 -20.96 5.31 -6.50
CA PHE A 226 -20.28 4.26 -7.26
C PHE A 226 -19.30 3.50 -6.38
N PHE A 227 -19.23 2.19 -6.57
CA PHE A 227 -18.32 1.35 -5.81
C PHE A 227 -17.93 0.08 -6.59
N PRO A 228 -16.82 -0.57 -6.21
CA PRO A 228 -16.38 -1.80 -6.84
C PRO A 228 -17.16 -3.00 -6.30
N ALA A 229 -17.78 -3.75 -7.20
CA ALA A 229 -18.78 -4.76 -6.89
C ALA A 229 -18.29 -5.91 -6.00
N LEU A 230 -17.07 -6.40 -6.25
CA LEU A 230 -16.51 -7.53 -5.48
C LEU A 230 -15.91 -7.09 -4.14
N SER A 231 -15.19 -5.96 -4.15
CA SER A 231 -14.54 -5.43 -2.94
C SER A 231 -15.53 -5.10 -1.83
N TRP A 232 -16.75 -4.66 -2.18
CA TRP A 232 -17.78 -4.24 -1.23
C TRP A 232 -18.98 -5.20 -1.20
N LYS A 233 -18.86 -6.37 -1.80
CA LYS A 233 -19.90 -7.38 -1.78
C LYS A 233 -20.33 -7.71 -0.35
N ASN A 234 -21.64 -7.72 -0.09
CA ASN A 234 -22.25 -8.02 1.21
C ASN A 234 -21.88 -7.02 2.33
N GLN A 235 -21.50 -5.79 1.99
CA GLN A 235 -21.19 -4.76 2.98
C GLN A 235 -22.27 -3.66 3.09
N PHE A 236 -23.30 -3.72 2.28
CA PHE A 236 -24.46 -2.84 2.37
C PHE A 236 -25.58 -3.53 3.15
N SER A 237 -26.42 -2.72 3.79
CA SER A 237 -27.64 -3.17 4.45
C SER A 237 -28.71 -3.60 3.42
N GLU A 238 -29.80 -4.16 3.90
CA GLU A 238 -30.98 -4.48 3.10
C GLU A 238 -31.73 -3.26 2.56
N ASN A 239 -31.39 -2.05 3.03
CA ASN A 239 -31.96 -0.81 2.53
C ASN A 239 -31.29 -0.32 1.24
N VAL A 240 -30.21 -0.95 0.82
CA VAL A 240 -29.45 -0.52 -0.36
C VAL A 240 -29.60 -1.51 -1.50
N VAL A 241 -29.96 -1.00 -2.66
CA VAL A 241 -30.08 -1.75 -3.92
C VAL A 241 -28.84 -1.47 -4.77
N ILE A 242 -28.26 -2.52 -5.30
CA ILE A 242 -27.10 -2.45 -6.18
C ILE A 242 -27.57 -2.46 -7.62
N LYS A 243 -27.14 -1.46 -8.40
CA LYS A 243 -27.56 -1.30 -9.79
C LYS A 243 -26.35 -1.31 -10.71
N LYS A 244 -26.51 -1.94 -11.85
CA LYS A 244 -25.51 -1.81 -12.93
C LYS A 244 -25.68 -0.42 -13.57
N ALA A 245 -24.57 0.32 -13.65
CA ALA A 245 -24.53 1.66 -14.27
C ALA A 245 -23.29 1.75 -15.17
N GLY A 246 -23.48 1.42 -16.44
CA GLY A 246 -22.39 1.36 -17.42
C GLY A 246 -21.62 0.03 -17.42
N ASN A 247 -20.50 0.01 -18.14
CA ASN A 247 -19.61 -1.15 -18.29
C ASN A 247 -18.18 -0.83 -17.85
N ILE A 248 -18.03 -0.05 -16.79
CA ILE A 248 -16.70 0.33 -16.29
C ILE A 248 -16.14 -0.80 -15.42
N ARG A 249 -14.93 -1.21 -15.72
CA ARG A 249 -14.17 -2.18 -14.93
C ARG A 249 -12.97 -1.51 -14.28
N ARG A 250 -12.70 -1.89 -13.06
CA ARG A 250 -11.55 -1.46 -12.28
C ARG A 250 -10.58 -2.63 -12.13
N VAL A 251 -9.31 -2.38 -12.45
CA VAL A 251 -8.22 -3.30 -12.16
C VAL A 251 -7.51 -2.83 -10.91
N THR A 252 -7.37 -3.71 -9.93
CA THR A 252 -6.50 -3.50 -8.77
C THR A 252 -5.18 -4.20 -9.02
N TYR A 253 -4.09 -3.55 -8.64
CA TYR A 253 -2.73 -4.06 -8.79
C TYR A 253 -2.07 -4.28 -7.43
N VAL A 254 -1.18 -5.25 -7.39
CA VAL A 254 -0.09 -5.32 -6.43
C VAL A 254 1.08 -4.59 -7.06
N ALA A 255 1.63 -3.59 -6.39
CA ALA A 255 2.73 -2.78 -6.87
C ALA A 255 3.88 -2.77 -5.86
N CYS A 256 5.10 -2.87 -6.35
CA CYS A 256 6.33 -2.75 -5.58
C CYS A 256 7.26 -1.76 -6.28
N LYS A 257 7.98 -0.94 -5.53
CA LYS A 257 8.98 -0.03 -6.11
C LYS A 257 10.05 -0.83 -6.85
N SER A 258 10.37 -0.45 -8.09
CA SER A 258 11.33 -1.15 -8.96
C SER A 258 12.77 -1.09 -8.43
N ASP A 259 13.10 -0.03 -7.68
CA ASP A 259 14.41 0.18 -7.07
C ASP A 259 14.53 -0.45 -5.66
N LYS A 260 13.42 -0.90 -5.07
CA LYS A 260 13.40 -1.53 -3.75
C LYS A 260 13.65 -3.03 -3.84
N TYR A 261 14.44 -3.55 -2.90
CA TYR A 261 14.56 -4.99 -2.71
C TYR A 261 13.27 -5.55 -2.11
N ILE A 262 12.73 -6.58 -2.74
CA ILE A 262 11.58 -7.33 -2.23
C ILE A 262 12.11 -8.60 -1.55
N SER A 263 11.93 -8.70 -0.24
CA SER A 263 12.37 -9.86 0.54
C SER A 263 11.68 -11.16 0.10
N LYS A 264 12.28 -12.31 0.37
CA LYS A 264 11.68 -13.63 0.07
C LYS A 264 10.28 -13.74 0.71
N ILE A 265 10.13 -13.27 1.96
CA ILE A 265 8.85 -13.34 2.67
C ILE A 265 7.78 -12.44 2.02
N SER A 266 8.15 -11.27 1.52
CA SER A 266 7.24 -10.39 0.78
C SER A 266 6.82 -10.99 -0.56
N ARG A 267 7.74 -11.66 -1.28
CA ARG A 267 7.40 -12.40 -2.53
C ARG A 267 6.41 -13.53 -2.27
N LEU A 268 6.64 -14.34 -1.23
CA LEU A 268 5.72 -15.41 -0.83
C LEU A 268 4.34 -14.86 -0.46
N PHE A 269 4.29 -13.69 0.19
CA PHE A 269 3.02 -13.06 0.50
C PHE A 269 2.31 -12.50 -0.73
N ILE A 270 3.02 -11.98 -1.72
CA ILE A 270 2.44 -11.57 -3.02
C ILE A 270 1.81 -12.77 -3.73
N GLU A 271 2.48 -13.93 -3.73
CA GLU A 271 1.92 -15.16 -4.28
C GLU A 271 0.64 -15.59 -3.55
N GLU A 272 0.62 -15.51 -2.21
CA GLU A 272 -0.59 -15.80 -1.42
C GLU A 272 -1.73 -14.81 -1.71
N LEU A 273 -1.43 -13.52 -1.89
CA LEU A 273 -2.41 -12.50 -2.31
C LEU A 273 -3.04 -12.85 -3.65
N ILE A 274 -2.21 -13.20 -4.66
CA ILE A 274 -2.68 -13.57 -6.00
C ILE A 274 -3.53 -14.84 -5.93
N ASN A 275 -3.08 -15.85 -5.18
CA ASN A 275 -3.83 -17.11 -5.02
C ASN A 275 -5.15 -16.91 -4.26
N THR A 276 -5.17 -16.00 -3.29
CA THR A 276 -6.39 -15.64 -2.59
C THR A 276 -7.36 -14.90 -3.51
N ALA A 277 -6.87 -13.96 -4.32
CA ALA A 277 -7.70 -13.19 -5.24
C ALA A 277 -8.40 -14.05 -6.30
N LYS A 278 -7.76 -15.15 -6.77
CA LYS A 278 -8.37 -16.11 -7.72
C LYS A 278 -9.63 -16.79 -7.20
N LYS A 279 -9.91 -16.74 -5.90
CA LYS A 279 -11.09 -17.35 -5.26
C LYS A 279 -12.31 -16.41 -5.25
N TYR A 280 -12.14 -15.15 -5.72
CA TYR A 280 -13.17 -14.11 -5.76
C TYR A 280 -13.69 -13.88 -7.18
#